data_83c9a16b296405cb9285ee9de956bfc0
#
_entry.id   83c9a16b296405cb9285ee9de956bfc0
#
_cell.length_a   1.000
_cell.length_b   1.000
_cell.length_c   1.000
_cell.angle_alpha   90.00
_cell.angle_beta   90.00
_cell.angle_gamma   90.00
#
_symmetry.space_group_name_H-M   'P 1'
#
loop_
_entity.id
_entity.type
_entity.pdbx_description
1 polymer ?
#
loop_
_entity_poly.entity_id
_entity_poly.type
_entity_poly.pdbx_seq_one_letter_code
_entity_poly.pdbx_strand_id
1 'polypeptide(L)'
;MNYFSSDFKLGILGGGQLGKMLLFDTRKFDIQTYVLDPSDEAPCKIACNQFFKGDLMDFDTVYNFGKQVDVLTFEIELVNLEALEKLENEGKKVYPSPKTLRLIQNKGVQKDFYTQHTIPTAPYTRFENLDALQLAVKSSAVELPFVWKCTEFGYDGNGVKVVRKASDLDLLPNVECIAETMIPFKNELAVIVCRNPSGEIKTYPVVEMEFHPEANQVEYVICPARIDEKVAEKARAIALNVSQQFNHVGLLAVEMFQTEDDEILVNEVAPRPHNSGHYSIEASYTSQFENHLRAILDLPLGNTESKVAGIMVNLVGAEGHSGDVVYENIETILGWNGVTPHIYGKKQTRPFRKMGHVTIANENMAEARRIAEEVKNTIRVISK
;
A
#
# COMPACT_ATOMS: atom_id res chain seq x y z
N MET A 1 -3.26 29.19 1.54
CA MET A 1 -2.01 28.74 2.21
C MET A 1 -0.92 28.69 1.15
N ASN A 2 0.27 29.19 1.42
CA ASN A 2 1.39 29.10 0.48
C ASN A 2 2.27 27.91 0.86
N TYR A 3 2.21 26.84 0.12
CA TYR A 3 2.94 25.59 0.40
C TYR A 3 4.44 25.68 0.13
N PHE A 4 4.86 26.72 -0.58
CA PHE A 4 6.28 27.01 -0.90
C PHE A 4 6.84 28.14 -0.03
N SER A 5 6.28 28.34 1.17
CA SER A 5 6.80 29.29 2.14
C SER A 5 7.66 28.59 3.18
N SER A 6 8.64 29.28 3.73
CA SER A 6 9.60 28.75 4.71
C SER A 6 8.97 28.38 6.06
N ASP A 7 7.74 28.77 6.32
CA ASP A 7 6.98 28.49 7.55
C ASP A 7 5.97 27.35 7.40
N PHE A 8 5.70 26.90 6.17
CA PHE A 8 4.81 25.77 5.91
C PHE A 8 5.40 24.46 6.43
N LYS A 9 4.59 23.64 7.12
CA LYS A 9 4.99 22.37 7.74
C LYS A 9 4.06 21.24 7.34
N LEU A 10 4.63 20.19 6.76
CA LEU A 10 3.92 18.94 6.47
C LEU A 10 4.22 17.93 7.59
N GLY A 11 3.16 17.42 8.22
CA GLY A 11 3.24 16.32 9.19
C GLY A 11 3.01 14.97 8.52
N ILE A 12 3.80 13.98 8.89
CA ILE A 12 3.68 12.59 8.44
C ILE A 12 3.57 11.68 9.65
N LEU A 13 2.49 10.90 9.75
CA LEU A 13 2.31 9.85 10.73
C LEU A 13 2.83 8.52 10.16
N GLY A 14 3.77 7.92 10.88
CA GLY A 14 4.58 6.80 10.41
C GLY A 14 5.89 7.28 9.77
N GLY A 15 6.99 6.65 10.19
CA GLY A 15 8.35 6.97 9.74
C GLY A 15 9.02 5.83 8.98
N GLY A 16 8.24 4.92 8.38
CA GLY A 16 8.72 3.77 7.63
C GLY A 16 9.25 4.11 6.24
N GLN A 17 9.32 3.09 5.39
CA GLN A 17 9.88 3.23 4.05
C GLN A 17 9.06 4.12 3.12
N LEU A 18 7.72 4.11 3.25
CA LEU A 18 6.86 4.91 2.38
C LEU A 18 7.03 6.40 2.70
N GLY A 19 7.05 6.75 3.98
CA GLY A 19 7.38 8.09 4.43
C GLY A 19 8.78 8.53 3.99
N LYS A 20 9.80 7.66 4.11
CA LYS A 20 11.15 7.95 3.63
C LYS A 20 11.18 8.29 2.14
N MET A 21 10.48 7.51 1.30
CA MET A 21 10.41 7.79 -0.14
C MET A 21 9.61 9.07 -0.44
N LEU A 22 8.55 9.36 0.32
CA LEU A 22 7.83 10.64 0.22
C LEU A 22 8.74 11.84 0.54
N LEU A 23 9.65 11.69 1.51
CA LEU A 23 10.59 12.75 1.86
C LEU A 23 11.54 13.13 0.72
N PHE A 24 11.87 12.24 -0.21
CA PHE A 24 12.67 12.60 -1.39
C PHE A 24 11.96 13.62 -2.27
N ASP A 25 10.65 13.51 -2.42
CA ASP A 25 9.87 14.47 -3.19
C ASP A 25 9.63 15.78 -2.41
N THR A 26 9.46 15.72 -1.09
CA THR A 26 9.36 16.96 -0.29
C THR A 26 10.63 17.80 -0.35
N ARG A 27 11.82 17.17 -0.49
CA ARG A 27 13.09 17.89 -0.64
C ARG A 27 13.20 18.67 -1.95
N LYS A 28 12.60 18.16 -3.06
CA LYS A 28 12.53 18.91 -4.34
C LYS A 28 11.83 20.26 -4.19
N PHE A 29 10.83 20.33 -3.30
CA PHE A 29 9.99 21.51 -3.09
C PHE A 29 10.39 22.31 -1.85
N ASP A 30 11.48 21.93 -1.17
CA ASP A 30 11.98 22.54 0.08
C ASP A 30 10.91 22.65 1.19
N ILE A 31 10.01 21.65 1.25
CA ILE A 31 8.95 21.58 2.24
C ILE A 31 9.51 21.10 3.58
N GLN A 32 9.24 21.85 4.65
CA GLN A 32 9.56 21.41 6.00
C GLN A 32 8.68 20.22 6.40
N THR A 33 9.31 19.15 6.85
CA THR A 33 8.65 17.89 7.20
C THR A 33 8.88 17.50 8.65
N TYR A 34 7.78 17.21 9.34
CA TYR A 34 7.74 16.69 10.70
C TYR A 34 7.24 15.25 10.63
N VAL A 35 7.90 14.33 11.31
CA VAL A 35 7.54 12.90 11.30
C VAL A 35 7.32 12.41 12.72
N LEU A 36 6.22 11.71 12.96
CA LEU A 36 5.92 11.01 14.21
C LEU A 36 6.00 9.50 13.97
N ASP A 37 6.81 8.78 14.77
CA ASP A 37 6.93 7.32 14.73
C ASP A 37 7.33 6.77 16.10
N PRO A 38 6.88 5.58 16.51
CA PRO A 38 7.26 4.97 17.78
C PRO A 38 8.72 4.52 17.83
N SER A 39 9.38 4.30 16.69
CA SER A 39 10.75 3.77 16.63
C SER A 39 11.80 4.86 16.45
N ASP A 40 12.79 4.91 17.32
CA ASP A 40 13.99 5.74 17.12
C ASP A 40 14.81 5.36 15.89
N GLU A 41 14.57 4.18 15.32
CA GLU A 41 15.24 3.65 14.13
C GLU A 41 14.38 3.80 12.87
N ALA A 42 13.35 4.65 12.93
CA ALA A 42 12.48 4.89 11.79
C ALA A 42 13.27 5.38 10.57
N PRO A 43 13.07 4.79 9.38
CA PRO A 43 13.74 5.17 8.13
C PRO A 43 13.67 6.65 7.77
N CYS A 44 12.60 7.35 8.13
CA CYS A 44 12.41 8.77 7.89
C CYS A 44 13.36 9.68 8.69
N LYS A 45 13.89 9.20 9.82
CA LYS A 45 14.64 10.04 10.78
C LYS A 45 15.85 10.74 10.16
N ILE A 46 16.46 10.15 9.15
CA ILE A 46 17.63 10.71 8.46
C ILE A 46 17.30 11.81 7.44
N ALA A 47 16.03 11.99 7.09
CA ALA A 47 15.62 12.83 5.96
C ALA A 47 14.53 13.88 6.30
N CYS A 48 13.88 13.78 7.48
CA CYS A 48 12.91 14.79 7.94
C CYS A 48 13.61 15.98 8.62
N ASN A 49 12.91 17.13 8.66
CA ASN A 49 13.41 18.31 9.39
C ASN A 49 13.32 18.12 10.91
N GLN A 50 12.20 17.51 11.36
CA GLN A 50 12.01 17.19 12.77
C GLN A 50 11.41 15.78 12.92
N PHE A 51 11.95 15.03 13.86
CA PHE A 51 11.47 13.70 14.20
C PHE A 51 10.92 13.71 15.63
N PHE A 52 9.72 13.18 15.80
CA PHE A 52 9.04 13.02 17.08
C PHE A 52 8.88 11.53 17.36
N LYS A 53 9.30 11.12 18.54
CA LYS A 53 9.05 9.76 19.00
C LYS A 53 7.74 9.70 19.77
N GLY A 54 6.83 8.82 19.36
CA GLY A 54 5.56 8.64 20.05
C GLY A 54 4.68 7.57 19.44
N ASP A 55 3.72 7.08 20.21
CA ASP A 55 2.77 6.07 19.76
C ASP A 55 1.73 6.68 18.84
N LEU A 56 1.57 6.07 17.66
CA LEU A 56 0.59 6.49 16.66
C LEU A 56 -0.86 6.17 17.05
N MET A 57 -1.07 5.28 18.03
CA MET A 57 -2.38 4.95 18.57
C MET A 57 -2.77 5.78 19.79
N ASP A 58 -1.83 6.53 20.38
CA ASP A 58 -2.10 7.41 21.52
C ASP A 58 -2.73 8.74 21.03
N PHE A 59 -3.93 9.04 21.58
CA PHE A 59 -4.69 10.23 21.19
C PHE A 59 -3.92 11.53 21.42
N ASP A 60 -3.37 11.72 22.60
CA ASP A 60 -2.72 12.99 22.97
C ASP A 60 -1.44 13.20 22.16
N THR A 61 -0.68 12.15 21.91
CA THR A 61 0.53 12.18 21.09
C THR A 61 0.21 12.62 19.65
N VAL A 62 -0.75 11.97 18.99
CA VAL A 62 -1.14 12.29 17.61
C VAL A 62 -1.78 13.68 17.52
N TYR A 63 -2.67 14.02 18.45
CA TYR A 63 -3.31 15.32 18.49
C TYR A 63 -2.32 16.47 18.68
N ASN A 64 -1.41 16.35 19.68
CA ASN A 64 -0.41 17.40 19.95
C ASN A 64 0.61 17.53 18.82
N PHE A 65 0.96 16.44 18.15
CA PHE A 65 1.79 16.46 16.94
C PHE A 65 1.05 17.20 15.80
N GLY A 66 -0.20 16.82 15.51
CA GLY A 66 -0.99 17.40 14.42
C GLY A 66 -1.23 18.91 14.57
N LYS A 67 -1.27 19.42 15.80
CA LYS A 67 -1.38 20.87 16.05
C LYS A 67 -0.16 21.67 15.58
N GLN A 68 1.01 21.06 15.47
CA GLN A 68 2.27 21.72 15.12
C GLN A 68 2.48 21.86 13.62
N VAL A 69 1.62 21.25 12.80
CA VAL A 69 1.76 21.20 11.34
C VAL A 69 0.54 21.82 10.64
N ASP A 70 0.69 22.17 9.38
CA ASP A 70 -0.37 22.80 8.59
C ASP A 70 -1.23 21.79 7.83
N VAL A 71 -0.58 20.74 7.31
CA VAL A 71 -1.21 19.59 6.65
C VAL A 71 -0.67 18.32 7.30
N LEU A 72 -1.55 17.37 7.56
CA LEU A 72 -1.21 16.07 8.12
C LEU A 72 -1.54 14.96 7.13
N THR A 73 -0.57 14.07 6.91
CA THR A 73 -0.75 12.84 6.13
C THR A 73 -0.19 11.64 6.90
N PHE A 74 -0.39 10.44 6.38
CA PHE A 74 0.13 9.22 7.00
C PHE A 74 0.65 8.23 5.96
N GLU A 75 1.63 7.43 6.36
CA GLU A 75 2.19 6.34 5.53
C GLU A 75 1.75 4.95 6.00
N ILE A 76 0.97 4.90 7.08
CA ILE A 76 0.46 3.68 7.71
C ILE A 76 -0.99 3.90 8.14
N GLU A 77 -1.83 2.87 8.03
CA GLU A 77 -3.26 2.95 8.38
C GLU A 77 -3.53 2.87 9.89
N LEU A 78 -2.61 2.29 10.67
CA LEU A 78 -2.77 2.14 12.13
C LEU A 78 -2.37 3.42 12.85
N VAL A 79 -3.31 4.36 12.90
CA VAL A 79 -3.18 5.66 13.59
C VAL A 79 -4.48 5.96 14.36
N ASN A 80 -4.38 6.76 15.42
CA ASN A 80 -5.54 7.10 16.25
C ASN A 80 -6.54 7.98 15.47
N LEU A 81 -7.70 7.40 15.14
CA LEU A 81 -8.75 8.08 14.35
C LEU A 81 -9.40 9.23 15.10
N GLU A 82 -9.62 9.11 16.41
CA GLU A 82 -10.30 10.14 17.18
C GLU A 82 -9.47 11.43 17.25
N ALA A 83 -8.14 11.30 17.34
CA ALA A 83 -7.23 12.43 17.26
C ALA A 83 -7.27 13.12 15.89
N LEU A 84 -7.31 12.32 14.80
CA LEU A 84 -7.42 12.85 13.44
C LEU A 84 -8.75 13.56 13.20
N GLU A 85 -9.86 12.98 13.67
CA GLU A 85 -11.21 13.59 13.57
C GLU A 85 -11.28 14.91 14.35
N LYS A 86 -10.69 14.96 15.54
CA LYS A 86 -10.62 16.18 16.33
C LYS A 86 -9.82 17.26 15.61
N LEU A 87 -8.66 16.93 15.04
CA LEU A 87 -7.85 17.86 14.26
C LEU A 87 -8.59 18.39 13.04
N GLU A 88 -9.28 17.53 12.29
CA GLU A 88 -10.09 17.92 11.14
C GLU A 88 -11.25 18.86 11.54
N ASN A 89 -11.97 18.54 12.64
CA ASN A 89 -13.05 19.36 13.19
C ASN A 89 -12.55 20.74 13.68
N GLU A 90 -11.29 20.85 14.08
CA GLU A 90 -10.62 22.12 14.44
C GLU A 90 -10.05 22.85 13.21
N GLY A 91 -10.30 22.35 11.99
CA GLY A 91 -9.93 23.00 10.73
C GLY A 91 -8.53 22.63 10.22
N LYS A 92 -7.85 21.63 10.81
CA LYS A 92 -6.59 21.07 10.26
C LYS A 92 -6.89 20.29 9.00
N LYS A 93 -6.01 20.39 8.01
CA LYS A 93 -6.05 19.56 6.81
C LYS A 93 -5.43 18.21 7.09
N VAL A 94 -6.25 17.17 7.09
CA VAL A 94 -5.85 15.77 7.28
C VAL A 94 -6.17 15.01 6.01
N TYR A 95 -5.16 14.47 5.33
CA TYR A 95 -5.32 13.78 4.06
C TYR A 95 -4.53 12.47 4.00
N PRO A 96 -5.18 11.38 3.63
CA PRO A 96 -6.63 11.20 3.41
C PRO A 96 -7.47 11.52 4.66
N SER A 97 -8.78 11.77 4.48
CA SER A 97 -9.64 12.15 5.58
C SER A 97 -9.80 11.02 6.62
N PRO A 98 -10.01 11.34 7.90
CA PRO A 98 -10.32 10.34 8.92
C PRO A 98 -11.51 9.46 8.55
N LYS A 99 -12.52 10.01 7.88
CA LYS A 99 -13.68 9.26 7.37
C LYS A 99 -13.25 8.17 6.37
N THR A 100 -12.36 8.49 5.44
CA THR A 100 -11.81 7.50 4.49
C THR A 100 -11.05 6.40 5.23
N LEU A 101 -10.21 6.79 6.19
CA LEU A 101 -9.40 5.85 6.95
C LEU A 101 -10.28 4.91 7.80
N ARG A 102 -11.35 5.41 8.43
CA ARG A 102 -12.32 4.61 9.20
C ARG A 102 -12.94 3.49 8.36
N LEU A 103 -13.31 3.79 7.11
CA LEU A 103 -13.85 2.81 6.17
C LEU A 103 -12.84 1.71 5.84
N ILE A 104 -11.55 2.06 5.79
CA ILE A 104 -10.48 1.16 5.35
C ILE A 104 -9.92 0.31 6.49
N GLN A 105 -9.87 0.85 7.71
CA GLN A 105 -9.36 0.14 8.88
C GLN A 105 -10.19 -1.09 9.26
N ASN A 106 -11.47 -1.16 8.86
CA ASN A 106 -12.33 -2.33 9.12
C ASN A 106 -12.76 -2.97 7.80
N LYS A 107 -12.26 -4.20 7.53
CA LYS A 107 -12.55 -4.94 6.29
C LYS A 107 -14.02 -5.28 6.11
N GLY A 108 -14.77 -5.50 7.20
CA GLY A 108 -16.22 -5.74 7.14
C GLY A 108 -16.96 -4.49 6.66
N VAL A 109 -16.65 -3.33 7.26
CA VAL A 109 -17.22 -2.04 6.87
C VAL A 109 -16.82 -1.68 5.43
N GLN A 110 -15.59 -1.96 5.05
CA GLN A 110 -15.10 -1.74 3.68
C GLN A 110 -15.91 -2.58 2.67
N LYS A 111 -16.20 -3.85 2.96
CA LYS A 111 -16.99 -4.71 2.08
C LYS A 111 -18.46 -4.27 2.00
N ASP A 112 -19.05 -3.86 3.12
CA ASP A 112 -20.41 -3.29 3.14
C ASP A 112 -20.48 -2.02 2.29
N PHE A 113 -19.46 -1.16 2.36
CA PHE A 113 -19.34 0.01 1.51
C PHE A 113 -19.26 -0.35 0.02
N TYR A 114 -18.50 -1.40 -0.35
CA TYR A 114 -18.45 -1.85 -1.75
C TYR A 114 -19.83 -2.31 -2.23
N THR A 115 -20.53 -3.09 -1.41
CA THR A 115 -21.89 -3.57 -1.72
C THR A 115 -22.87 -2.40 -1.89
N GLN A 116 -22.85 -1.44 -0.97
CA GLN A 116 -23.72 -0.26 -0.99
C GLN A 116 -23.53 0.58 -2.26
N HIS A 117 -22.28 0.68 -2.76
CA HIS A 117 -21.94 1.48 -3.93
C HIS A 117 -21.81 0.66 -5.22
N THR A 118 -22.26 -0.60 -5.22
CA THR A 118 -22.22 -1.50 -6.38
C THR A 118 -20.79 -1.64 -6.96
N ILE A 119 -19.78 -1.62 -6.08
CA ILE A 119 -18.38 -1.88 -6.44
C ILE A 119 -18.20 -3.41 -6.48
N PRO A 120 -17.76 -3.98 -7.63
CA PRO A 120 -17.61 -5.42 -7.76
C PRO A 120 -16.53 -5.94 -6.81
N THR A 121 -16.86 -6.92 -5.99
CA THR A 121 -15.97 -7.56 -5.02
C THR A 121 -16.37 -9.01 -4.82
N ALA A 122 -15.48 -9.83 -4.25
CA ALA A 122 -15.82 -11.21 -3.89
C ALA A 122 -17.03 -11.27 -2.96
N PRO A 123 -17.99 -12.19 -3.15
CA PRO A 123 -19.07 -12.42 -2.20
C PRO A 123 -18.52 -12.70 -0.81
N TYR A 124 -19.16 -12.18 0.22
CA TYR A 124 -18.69 -12.31 1.59
C TYR A 124 -19.84 -12.39 2.59
N THR A 125 -19.55 -12.91 3.77
CA THR A 125 -20.44 -12.91 4.94
C THR A 125 -19.66 -12.47 6.17
N ARG A 126 -20.25 -11.58 6.99
CA ARG A 126 -19.67 -11.12 8.25
C ARG A 126 -20.08 -12.00 9.41
N PHE A 127 -19.17 -12.18 10.36
CA PHE A 127 -19.38 -12.93 11.59
C PHE A 127 -18.81 -12.14 12.77
N GLU A 128 -19.62 -12.04 13.85
CA GLU A 128 -19.22 -11.35 15.07
C GLU A 128 -18.05 -12.03 15.79
N ASN A 129 -17.88 -13.34 15.56
CA ASN A 129 -16.85 -14.14 16.21
C ASN A 129 -16.66 -15.48 15.47
N LEU A 130 -15.65 -16.23 15.88
CA LEU A 130 -15.33 -17.54 15.31
C LEU A 130 -16.44 -18.58 15.56
N ASP A 131 -17.11 -18.52 16.68
CA ASP A 131 -18.15 -19.49 17.00
C ASP A 131 -19.35 -19.41 16.03
N ALA A 132 -19.73 -18.18 15.67
CA ALA A 132 -20.76 -17.93 14.65
C ALA A 132 -20.33 -18.44 13.27
N LEU A 133 -19.05 -18.24 12.87
CA LEU A 133 -18.50 -18.77 11.64
C LEU A 133 -18.48 -20.32 11.64
N GLN A 134 -18.05 -20.94 12.74
CA GLN A 134 -18.02 -22.40 12.85
C GLN A 134 -19.44 -23.01 12.72
N LEU A 135 -20.44 -22.36 13.29
CA LEU A 135 -21.83 -22.78 13.15
C LEU A 135 -22.33 -22.68 11.70
N ALA A 136 -21.98 -21.58 11.02
CA ALA A 136 -22.31 -21.38 9.60
C ALA A 136 -21.64 -22.42 8.68
N VAL A 137 -20.39 -22.78 8.93
CA VAL A 137 -19.70 -23.86 8.19
C VAL A 137 -20.35 -25.22 8.48
N LYS A 138 -20.68 -25.53 9.73
CA LYS A 138 -21.38 -26.80 10.11
C LYS A 138 -22.76 -26.93 9.46
N SER A 139 -23.48 -25.81 9.29
CA SER A 139 -24.81 -25.81 8.65
C SER A 139 -24.75 -25.69 7.12
N SER A 140 -23.53 -25.63 6.52
CA SER A 140 -23.33 -25.43 5.10
C SER A 140 -23.84 -24.06 4.58
N ALA A 141 -23.99 -23.07 5.46
CA ALA A 141 -24.29 -21.68 5.08
C ALA A 141 -23.05 -20.96 4.55
N VAL A 142 -21.87 -21.45 4.89
CA VAL A 142 -20.57 -21.06 4.30
C VAL A 142 -19.92 -22.32 3.74
N GLU A 143 -19.64 -22.30 2.44
CA GLU A 143 -19.02 -23.41 1.74
C GLU A 143 -17.49 -23.33 1.80
N LEU A 144 -16.82 -24.49 1.88
CA LEU A 144 -15.36 -24.61 1.79
C LEU A 144 -14.91 -24.86 0.32
N PRO A 145 -13.78 -24.34 -0.13
CA PRO A 145 -12.87 -23.41 0.58
C PRO A 145 -13.34 -21.95 0.56
N PHE A 146 -12.95 -21.18 1.57
CA PHE A 146 -13.16 -19.74 1.60
C PHE A 146 -11.93 -19.01 2.16
N VAL A 147 -11.88 -17.68 2.00
CA VAL A 147 -10.85 -16.83 2.59
C VAL A 147 -11.40 -16.18 3.85
N TRP A 148 -10.82 -16.52 5.00
CA TRP A 148 -11.07 -15.84 6.27
C TRP A 148 -10.22 -14.59 6.39
N LYS A 149 -10.82 -13.47 6.79
CA LYS A 149 -10.10 -12.23 7.12
C LYS A 149 -10.62 -11.67 8.43
N CYS A 150 -9.71 -11.30 9.36
CA CYS A 150 -10.13 -10.51 10.51
C CYS A 150 -10.57 -9.11 10.04
N THR A 151 -11.56 -8.52 10.70
CA THR A 151 -12.06 -7.20 10.28
C THR A 151 -11.10 -6.08 10.62
N GLU A 152 -10.37 -6.18 11.72
CA GLU A 152 -9.43 -5.16 12.19
C GLU A 152 -8.01 -5.72 12.37
N PHE A 153 -7.02 -4.83 12.35
CA PHE A 153 -5.60 -5.14 12.59
C PHE A 153 -4.93 -6.12 11.61
N GLY A 154 -5.55 -6.41 10.46
CA GLY A 154 -4.95 -7.23 9.41
C GLY A 154 -4.13 -6.36 8.43
N TYR A 155 -2.83 -6.68 8.25
CA TYR A 155 -1.93 -6.02 7.30
C TYR A 155 -0.87 -6.99 6.77
N ASP A 156 -0.38 -6.75 5.56
CA ASP A 156 0.69 -7.55 4.91
C ASP A 156 0.48 -9.08 5.03
N GLY A 157 -0.75 -9.56 4.78
CA GLY A 157 -1.12 -10.98 4.87
C GLY A 157 -1.39 -11.50 6.31
N ASN A 158 -1.10 -10.70 7.34
CA ASN A 158 -1.51 -11.01 8.71
C ASN A 158 -3.03 -10.82 8.84
N GLY A 159 -3.70 -11.78 9.48
CA GLY A 159 -5.16 -11.74 9.63
C GLY A 159 -5.93 -12.17 8.37
N VAL A 160 -5.27 -12.88 7.44
CA VAL A 160 -5.88 -13.52 6.26
C VAL A 160 -5.49 -14.99 6.22
N LYS A 161 -6.45 -15.88 6.02
CA LYS A 161 -6.21 -17.32 5.92
C LYS A 161 -7.16 -18.01 4.96
N VAL A 162 -6.63 -18.84 4.08
CA VAL A 162 -7.46 -19.74 3.27
C VAL A 162 -7.89 -20.93 4.14
N VAL A 163 -9.20 -21.08 4.34
CA VAL A 163 -9.82 -22.19 5.09
C VAL A 163 -10.25 -23.24 4.06
N ARG A 164 -9.55 -24.38 4.04
CA ARG A 164 -9.79 -25.45 3.08
C ARG A 164 -10.63 -26.59 3.66
N LYS A 165 -10.55 -26.80 4.97
CA LYS A 165 -11.25 -27.83 5.73
C LYS A 165 -11.69 -27.30 7.09
N ALA A 166 -12.72 -27.91 7.67
CA ALA A 166 -13.29 -27.44 8.94
C ALA A 166 -12.27 -27.36 10.10
N SER A 167 -11.27 -28.26 10.13
CA SER A 167 -10.21 -28.22 11.15
C SER A 167 -9.25 -27.01 11.04
N ASP A 168 -9.26 -26.29 9.93
CA ASP A 168 -8.45 -25.07 9.79
C ASP A 168 -9.01 -23.93 10.66
N LEU A 169 -10.31 -23.99 11.00
CA LEU A 169 -10.97 -23.03 11.89
C LEU A 169 -10.40 -23.06 13.31
N ASP A 170 -9.92 -24.20 13.79
CA ASP A 170 -9.37 -24.36 15.14
C ASP A 170 -8.07 -23.54 15.34
N LEU A 171 -7.47 -23.08 14.24
CA LEU A 171 -6.24 -22.25 14.23
C LEU A 171 -6.54 -20.74 14.15
N LEU A 172 -7.80 -20.35 14.03
CA LEU A 172 -8.20 -18.94 13.88
C LEU A 172 -8.48 -18.32 15.25
N PRO A 173 -8.18 -17.01 15.42
CA PRO A 173 -8.53 -16.29 16.62
C PRO A 173 -10.06 -16.06 16.70
N ASN A 174 -10.59 -16.02 17.91
CA ASN A 174 -12.01 -15.71 18.14
C ASN A 174 -12.23 -14.19 18.12
N VAL A 175 -12.34 -13.63 16.91
CA VAL A 175 -12.53 -12.19 16.65
C VAL A 175 -13.60 -12.00 15.58
N GLU A 176 -14.10 -10.77 15.44
CA GLU A 176 -14.95 -10.38 14.32
C GLU A 176 -14.20 -10.62 12.99
N CYS A 177 -14.88 -11.24 12.04
CA CYS A 177 -14.27 -11.67 10.79
C CYS A 177 -15.24 -11.65 9.62
N ILE A 178 -14.69 -11.77 8.42
CA ILE A 178 -15.44 -12.05 7.19
C ILE A 178 -14.98 -13.40 6.61
N ALA A 179 -15.93 -14.12 6.03
CA ALA A 179 -15.66 -15.24 5.13
C ALA A 179 -15.97 -14.78 3.71
N GLU A 180 -14.93 -14.73 2.86
CA GLU A 180 -15.05 -14.38 1.44
C GLU A 180 -15.02 -15.63 0.59
N THR A 181 -15.84 -15.69 -0.44
CA THR A 181 -15.72 -16.73 -1.47
C THR A 181 -14.33 -16.71 -2.06
N MET A 182 -13.68 -17.85 -2.11
CA MET A 182 -12.39 -18.00 -2.77
C MET A 182 -12.58 -17.87 -4.29
N ILE A 183 -12.10 -16.75 -4.84
CA ILE A 183 -12.24 -16.47 -6.27
C ILE A 183 -11.10 -17.13 -7.04
N PRO A 184 -11.38 -17.98 -8.04
CA PRO A 184 -10.38 -18.37 -9.00
C PRO A 184 -10.02 -17.15 -9.87
N PHE A 185 -8.76 -16.77 -9.84
CA PHE A 185 -8.26 -15.63 -10.61
C PHE A 185 -7.00 -16.01 -11.39
N LYS A 186 -6.78 -15.37 -12.52
CA LYS A 186 -5.58 -15.56 -13.34
C LYS A 186 -4.52 -14.51 -13.08
N ASN A 187 -4.90 -13.30 -12.67
CA ASN A 187 -3.97 -12.23 -12.34
C ASN A 187 -4.42 -11.43 -11.11
N GLU A 188 -3.45 -11.00 -10.32
CA GLU A 188 -3.64 -9.93 -9.33
C GLU A 188 -3.18 -8.61 -9.94
N LEU A 189 -4.07 -7.63 -9.95
CA LEU A 189 -3.86 -6.32 -10.56
C LEU A 189 -3.93 -5.22 -9.50
N ALA A 190 -3.28 -4.09 -9.79
CA ALA A 190 -3.50 -2.88 -9.01
C ALA A 190 -3.56 -1.63 -9.89
N VAL A 191 -4.35 -0.65 -9.45
CA VAL A 191 -4.39 0.70 -10.03
C VAL A 191 -4.19 1.71 -8.91
N ILE A 192 -3.21 2.59 -9.08
CA ILE A 192 -3.04 3.75 -8.21
C ILE A 192 -3.88 4.90 -8.76
N VAL A 193 -4.72 5.47 -7.91
CA VAL A 193 -5.51 6.67 -8.21
C VAL A 193 -4.99 7.82 -7.35
N CYS A 194 -4.72 8.97 -7.94
CA CYS A 194 -4.44 10.20 -7.22
C CYS A 194 -5.58 11.20 -7.41
N ARG A 195 -5.96 11.90 -6.33
CA ARG A 195 -7.04 12.90 -6.34
C ARG A 195 -6.71 14.04 -5.39
N ASN A 196 -6.89 15.26 -5.84
CA ASN A 196 -6.71 16.46 -5.01
C ASN A 196 -8.06 17.01 -4.49
N PRO A 197 -8.06 17.94 -3.51
CA PRO A 197 -9.28 18.57 -2.97
C PRO A 197 -10.09 19.32 -4.02
N SER A 198 -9.45 19.90 -5.04
CA SER A 198 -10.11 20.59 -6.15
C SER A 198 -10.83 19.65 -7.12
N GLY A 199 -10.69 18.33 -6.94
CA GLY A 199 -11.39 17.30 -7.71
C GLY A 199 -10.67 16.81 -8.95
N GLU A 200 -9.44 17.28 -9.24
CA GLU A 200 -8.60 16.65 -10.27
C GLU A 200 -8.27 15.22 -9.86
N ILE A 201 -8.46 14.29 -10.79
CA ILE A 201 -8.23 12.87 -10.56
C ILE A 201 -7.44 12.26 -11.72
N LYS A 202 -6.45 11.43 -11.41
CA LYS A 202 -5.66 10.69 -12.40
C LYS A 202 -5.41 9.27 -11.93
N THR A 203 -5.28 8.34 -12.88
CA THR A 203 -4.87 6.95 -12.62
C THR A 203 -3.50 6.69 -13.21
N TYR A 204 -2.71 5.88 -12.54
CA TYR A 204 -1.55 5.24 -13.15
C TYR A 204 -1.96 4.08 -14.05
N PRO A 205 -1.09 3.61 -14.96
CA PRO A 205 -1.35 2.38 -15.70
C PRO A 205 -1.64 1.21 -14.76
N VAL A 206 -2.43 0.25 -15.24
CA VAL A 206 -2.68 -1.00 -14.51
C VAL A 206 -1.36 -1.75 -14.38
N VAL A 207 -1.08 -2.24 -13.18
CA VAL A 207 0.06 -3.11 -12.92
C VAL A 207 -0.40 -4.52 -12.59
N GLU A 208 0.41 -5.49 -12.95
CA GLU A 208 0.29 -6.89 -12.56
C GLU A 208 1.21 -7.17 -11.38
N MET A 209 0.72 -7.90 -10.39
CA MET A 209 1.47 -8.31 -9.22
C MET A 209 1.67 -9.81 -9.23
N GLU A 210 2.93 -10.24 -9.24
CA GLU A 210 3.30 -11.64 -9.08
C GLU A 210 3.71 -11.89 -7.63
N PHE A 211 3.17 -12.94 -7.04
CA PHE A 211 3.39 -13.27 -5.63
C PHE A 211 4.36 -14.44 -5.47
N HIS A 212 5.14 -14.40 -4.41
CA HIS A 212 5.95 -15.53 -4.01
C HIS A 212 5.02 -16.69 -3.61
N PRO A 213 5.19 -17.90 -4.18
CA PRO A 213 4.22 -19.00 -4.04
C PRO A 213 4.01 -19.47 -2.59
N GLU A 214 5.02 -19.34 -1.73
CA GLU A 214 4.96 -19.79 -0.35
C GLU A 214 4.73 -18.65 0.66
N ALA A 215 5.31 -17.48 0.41
CA ALA A 215 5.29 -16.36 1.36
C ALA A 215 4.03 -15.48 1.24
N ASN A 216 3.21 -15.67 0.20
CA ASN A 216 2.03 -14.85 -0.09
C ASN A 216 2.33 -13.34 -0.04
N GLN A 217 3.48 -12.96 -0.59
CA GLN A 217 3.93 -11.57 -0.70
C GLN A 217 4.27 -11.23 -2.14
N VAL A 218 3.99 -9.99 -2.54
CA VAL A 218 4.36 -9.49 -3.87
C VAL A 218 5.87 -9.63 -4.07
N GLU A 219 6.26 -10.33 -5.12
CA GLU A 219 7.63 -10.50 -5.54
C GLU A 219 7.99 -9.54 -6.66
N TYR A 220 7.12 -9.43 -7.67
CA TYR A 220 7.26 -8.50 -8.79
C TYR A 220 6.02 -7.64 -8.95
N VAL A 221 6.23 -6.39 -9.35
CA VAL A 221 5.19 -5.51 -9.88
C VAL A 221 5.59 -5.14 -11.30
N ILE A 222 4.72 -5.40 -12.28
CA ILE A 222 5.00 -5.25 -13.70
C ILE A 222 4.10 -4.16 -14.27
N CYS A 223 4.67 -3.14 -14.87
CA CYS A 223 3.98 -2.03 -15.49
C CYS A 223 4.43 -1.81 -16.97
N PRO A 224 3.50 -1.74 -17.93
CA PRO A 224 2.09 -2.03 -17.80
C PRO A 224 1.83 -3.51 -17.55
N ALA A 225 0.65 -3.85 -16.99
CA ALA A 225 0.20 -5.25 -16.85
C ALA A 225 0.11 -5.96 -18.18
N ARG A 226 0.40 -7.26 -18.21
CA ARG A 226 0.37 -8.10 -19.43
C ARG A 226 -1.04 -8.65 -19.67
N ILE A 227 -2.00 -7.75 -19.83
CA ILE A 227 -3.43 -8.03 -19.98
C ILE A 227 -3.99 -7.35 -21.23
N ASP A 228 -5.18 -7.77 -21.67
CA ASP A 228 -5.89 -7.11 -22.76
C ASP A 228 -6.28 -5.67 -22.38
N GLU A 229 -6.19 -4.72 -23.33
CA GLU A 229 -6.51 -3.32 -23.08
C GLU A 229 -7.95 -3.11 -22.57
N LYS A 230 -8.91 -3.92 -23.02
CA LYS A 230 -10.30 -3.84 -22.52
C LYS A 230 -10.39 -4.17 -21.03
N VAL A 231 -9.59 -5.13 -20.58
CA VAL A 231 -9.49 -5.50 -19.17
C VAL A 231 -8.82 -4.36 -18.36
N ALA A 232 -7.76 -3.76 -18.91
CA ALA A 232 -7.10 -2.62 -18.32
C ALA A 232 -8.04 -1.41 -18.20
N GLU A 233 -8.83 -1.11 -19.24
CA GLU A 233 -9.85 -0.05 -19.19
C GLU A 233 -10.90 -0.32 -18.11
N LYS A 234 -11.40 -1.55 -18.00
CA LYS A 234 -12.35 -1.97 -16.97
C LYS A 234 -11.76 -1.80 -15.57
N ALA A 235 -10.52 -2.23 -15.34
CA ALA A 235 -9.83 -2.07 -14.08
C ALA A 235 -9.66 -0.59 -13.69
N ARG A 236 -9.23 0.26 -14.65
CA ARG A 236 -9.11 1.72 -14.41
C ARG A 236 -10.48 2.36 -14.09
N ALA A 237 -11.54 1.98 -14.82
CA ALA A 237 -12.89 2.51 -14.57
C ALA A 237 -13.40 2.15 -13.18
N ILE A 238 -13.17 0.90 -12.73
CA ILE A 238 -13.54 0.45 -11.38
C ILE A 238 -12.72 1.23 -10.33
N ALA A 239 -11.42 1.38 -10.50
CA ALA A 239 -10.57 2.13 -9.58
C ALA A 239 -10.97 3.60 -9.46
N LEU A 240 -11.34 4.25 -10.58
CA LEU A 240 -11.90 5.61 -10.58
C LEU A 240 -13.21 5.69 -9.81
N ASN A 241 -14.13 4.74 -10.04
CA ASN A 241 -15.40 4.68 -9.30
C ASN A 241 -15.14 4.51 -7.78
N VAL A 242 -14.27 3.58 -7.40
CA VAL A 242 -13.87 3.40 -5.99
C VAL A 242 -13.38 4.71 -5.38
N SER A 243 -12.45 5.38 -6.05
CA SER A 243 -11.90 6.67 -5.62
C SER A 243 -12.97 7.75 -5.45
N GLN A 244 -13.92 7.83 -6.38
CA GLN A 244 -15.04 8.79 -6.33
C GLN A 244 -15.97 8.51 -5.14
N GLN A 245 -16.32 7.24 -4.90
CA GLN A 245 -17.20 6.87 -3.79
C GLN A 245 -16.55 7.12 -2.43
N PHE A 246 -15.25 6.81 -2.27
CA PHE A 246 -14.49 7.13 -1.07
C PHE A 246 -14.30 8.63 -0.86
N ASN A 247 -14.40 9.44 -1.93
CA ASN A 247 -14.09 10.86 -1.92
C ASN A 247 -12.73 11.15 -1.27
N HIS A 248 -11.75 10.28 -1.50
CA HIS A 248 -10.43 10.40 -0.89
C HIS A 248 -9.64 11.57 -1.45
N VAL A 249 -8.65 12.04 -0.71
CA VAL A 249 -7.62 13.00 -1.15
C VAL A 249 -6.25 12.37 -0.90
N GLY A 250 -5.34 12.51 -1.87
CA GLY A 250 -4.05 11.84 -1.86
C GLY A 250 -4.02 10.67 -2.83
N LEU A 251 -3.35 9.59 -2.47
CA LEU A 251 -3.34 8.34 -3.23
C LEU A 251 -4.32 7.32 -2.66
N LEU A 252 -4.86 6.52 -3.56
CA LEU A 252 -5.59 5.31 -3.26
C LEU A 252 -5.06 4.19 -4.17
N ALA A 253 -4.45 3.18 -3.60
CA ALA A 253 -4.15 1.95 -4.31
C ALA A 253 -5.39 1.05 -4.27
N VAL A 254 -5.83 0.55 -5.41
CA VAL A 254 -6.96 -0.38 -5.54
C VAL A 254 -6.41 -1.70 -6.06
N GLU A 255 -6.42 -2.72 -5.19
CA GLU A 255 -6.02 -4.08 -5.55
C GLU A 255 -7.22 -4.88 -6.04
N MET A 256 -7.02 -5.65 -7.10
CA MET A 256 -8.10 -6.31 -7.82
C MET A 256 -7.69 -7.70 -8.29
N PHE A 257 -8.66 -8.60 -8.40
CA PHE A 257 -8.51 -9.87 -9.08
C PHE A 257 -9.09 -9.81 -10.47
N GLN A 258 -8.35 -10.30 -11.45
CA GLN A 258 -8.89 -10.64 -12.78
C GLN A 258 -9.27 -12.11 -12.79
N THR A 259 -10.57 -12.41 -12.93
CA THR A 259 -11.06 -13.79 -13.01
C THR A 259 -10.72 -14.43 -14.35
N GLU A 260 -10.95 -15.74 -14.46
CA GLU A 260 -10.79 -16.48 -15.73
C GLU A 260 -11.67 -15.92 -16.86
N ASP A 261 -12.83 -15.35 -16.53
CA ASP A 261 -13.79 -14.74 -17.47
C ASP A 261 -13.54 -13.24 -17.70
N ASP A 262 -12.38 -12.71 -17.33
CA ASP A 262 -12.02 -11.28 -17.45
C ASP A 262 -12.90 -10.31 -16.63
N GLU A 263 -13.58 -10.82 -15.60
CA GLU A 263 -14.22 -9.96 -14.62
C GLU A 263 -13.17 -9.38 -13.66
N ILE A 264 -13.40 -8.14 -13.22
CA ILE A 264 -12.54 -7.45 -12.28
C ILE A 264 -13.26 -7.29 -10.96
N LEU A 265 -12.67 -7.83 -9.89
CA LEU A 265 -13.21 -7.76 -8.53
C LEU A 265 -12.22 -7.02 -7.63
N VAL A 266 -12.71 -6.01 -6.90
CA VAL A 266 -11.90 -5.29 -5.90
C VAL A 266 -11.65 -6.19 -4.71
N ASN A 267 -10.36 -6.38 -4.38
CA ASN A 267 -9.91 -7.09 -3.19
C ASN A 267 -9.87 -6.14 -1.99
N GLU A 268 -8.96 -5.18 -2.04
CA GLU A 268 -8.80 -4.18 -0.96
C GLU A 268 -8.25 -2.86 -1.50
N VAL A 269 -8.24 -1.84 -0.64
CA VAL A 269 -7.67 -0.53 -0.96
C VAL A 269 -6.71 -0.08 0.13
N ALA A 270 -5.70 0.72 -0.26
CA ALA A 270 -4.79 1.39 0.66
C ALA A 270 -4.76 2.90 0.36
N PRO A 271 -5.07 3.76 1.34
CA PRO A 271 -5.22 5.21 1.13
C PRO A 271 -3.89 5.96 1.30
N ARG A 272 -2.80 5.46 0.73
CA ARG A 272 -1.43 5.96 0.85
C ARG A 272 -0.55 5.46 -0.29
N PRO A 273 0.69 5.95 -0.44
CA PRO A 273 1.65 5.33 -1.34
C PRO A 273 1.74 3.82 -1.11
N HIS A 274 1.80 3.05 -2.18
CA HIS A 274 1.70 1.60 -2.12
C HIS A 274 2.83 0.91 -2.88
N ASN A 275 3.13 -0.33 -2.48
CA ASN A 275 4.19 -1.15 -3.09
C ASN A 275 3.99 -1.31 -4.61
N SER A 276 2.73 -1.49 -5.05
CA SER A 276 2.38 -1.60 -6.47
C SER A 276 2.72 -0.36 -7.31
N GLY A 277 2.94 0.80 -6.67
CA GLY A 277 3.30 2.05 -7.34
C GLY A 277 4.81 2.39 -7.30
N HIS A 278 5.67 1.56 -6.70
CA HIS A 278 7.10 1.91 -6.53
C HIS A 278 7.84 2.03 -7.87
N TYR A 279 7.47 1.24 -8.88
CA TYR A 279 8.01 1.32 -10.22
C TYR A 279 7.96 2.74 -10.80
N SER A 280 6.95 3.53 -10.36
CA SER A 280 6.70 4.87 -10.89
C SER A 280 7.82 5.87 -10.59
N ILE A 281 8.72 5.59 -9.65
CA ILE A 281 9.83 6.48 -9.32
C ILE A 281 10.73 6.67 -10.54
N GLU A 282 11.09 5.60 -11.23
CA GLU A 282 11.96 5.64 -12.40
C GLU A 282 11.18 5.57 -13.72
N ALA A 283 10.12 4.76 -13.78
CA ALA A 283 9.46 4.42 -15.04
C ALA A 283 8.31 5.37 -15.44
N SER A 284 7.77 6.20 -14.53
CA SER A 284 6.70 7.16 -14.85
C SER A 284 7.22 8.61 -14.96
N TYR A 285 6.45 9.50 -15.61
CA TYR A 285 6.80 10.93 -15.65
C TYR A 285 6.77 11.57 -14.27
N THR A 286 5.76 11.22 -13.45
CA THR A 286 5.64 11.69 -12.07
C THR A 286 5.45 10.46 -11.16
N SER A 287 6.24 10.36 -10.09
CA SER A 287 6.14 9.25 -9.16
C SER A 287 4.84 9.28 -8.37
N GLN A 288 4.41 8.13 -7.83
CA GLN A 288 3.29 8.09 -6.90
C GLN A 288 3.52 9.01 -5.68
N PHE A 289 4.76 9.11 -5.21
CA PHE A 289 5.10 9.93 -4.03
C PHE A 289 4.95 11.41 -4.33
N GLU A 290 5.45 11.87 -5.47
CA GLU A 290 5.26 13.26 -5.90
C GLU A 290 3.78 13.58 -6.13
N ASN A 291 3.02 12.67 -6.77
CA ASN A 291 1.59 12.88 -6.96
C ASN A 291 0.80 12.82 -5.64
N HIS A 292 1.22 12.01 -4.65
CA HIS A 292 0.65 12.07 -3.31
C HIS A 292 0.84 13.46 -2.69
N LEU A 293 2.08 13.96 -2.74
CA LEU A 293 2.41 15.29 -2.23
C LEU A 293 1.61 16.38 -2.93
N ARG A 294 1.54 16.35 -4.27
CA ARG A 294 0.74 17.31 -5.04
C ARG A 294 -0.74 17.24 -4.69
N ALA A 295 -1.28 16.04 -4.55
CA ALA A 295 -2.68 15.82 -4.22
C ALA A 295 -3.03 16.38 -2.83
N ILE A 296 -2.28 16.08 -1.79
CA ILE A 296 -2.58 16.57 -0.43
C ILE A 296 -2.34 18.08 -0.25
N LEU A 297 -1.57 18.70 -1.15
CA LEU A 297 -1.31 20.13 -1.17
C LEU A 297 -2.19 20.89 -2.18
N ASP A 298 -3.18 20.22 -2.78
CA ASP A 298 -4.06 20.80 -3.81
C ASP A 298 -3.32 21.45 -4.98
N LEU A 299 -2.19 20.84 -5.36
CA LEU A 299 -1.41 21.24 -6.53
C LEU A 299 -1.89 20.47 -7.78
N PRO A 300 -1.63 21.01 -8.99
CA PRO A 300 -1.89 20.28 -10.22
C PRO A 300 -1.22 18.91 -10.22
N LEU A 301 -1.98 17.85 -10.50
CA LEU A 301 -1.46 16.49 -10.55
C LEU A 301 -0.50 16.32 -11.73
N GLY A 302 0.61 15.65 -11.49
CA GLY A 302 1.59 15.32 -12.51
C GLY A 302 1.07 14.29 -13.52
N ASN A 303 1.80 14.10 -14.62
CA ASN A 303 1.51 13.07 -15.60
C ASN A 303 1.80 11.68 -15.01
N THR A 304 0.81 10.80 -15.03
CA THR A 304 0.89 9.43 -14.46
C THR A 304 1.34 8.38 -15.47
N GLU A 305 1.49 8.74 -16.74
CA GLU A 305 1.93 7.81 -17.78
C GLU A 305 3.34 7.27 -17.52
N SER A 306 3.58 6.06 -17.99
CA SER A 306 4.92 5.47 -17.96
C SER A 306 5.74 5.99 -19.15
N LYS A 307 7.01 6.32 -18.90
CA LYS A 307 8.00 6.65 -19.94
C LYS A 307 8.47 5.40 -20.67
N VAL A 308 8.60 4.32 -19.91
CA VAL A 308 9.09 3.00 -20.37
C VAL A 308 8.40 1.92 -19.54
N ALA A 309 8.56 0.66 -19.93
CA ALA A 309 8.16 -0.45 -19.07
C ALA A 309 8.96 -0.44 -17.76
N GLY A 310 8.28 -0.72 -16.66
CA GLY A 310 8.87 -0.76 -15.33
C GLY A 310 8.57 -2.08 -14.62
N ILE A 311 9.59 -2.72 -14.08
CA ILE A 311 9.41 -3.87 -13.19
C ILE A 311 10.05 -3.56 -11.84
N MET A 312 9.28 -3.67 -10.78
CA MET A 312 9.78 -3.56 -9.42
C MET A 312 9.95 -4.95 -8.82
N VAL A 313 11.10 -5.21 -8.23
CA VAL A 313 11.44 -6.45 -7.52
C VAL A 313 11.58 -6.13 -6.04
N ASN A 314 10.80 -6.79 -5.17
CA ASN A 314 10.95 -6.63 -3.73
C ASN A 314 12.24 -7.33 -3.23
N LEU A 315 13.02 -6.64 -2.42
CA LEU A 315 14.13 -7.19 -1.66
C LEU A 315 13.64 -7.57 -0.28
N VAL A 316 13.58 -8.85 0.01
CA VAL A 316 13.09 -9.39 1.29
C VAL A 316 14.19 -10.15 2.02
N GLY A 317 14.12 -10.17 3.35
CA GLY A 317 15.04 -10.96 4.17
C GLY A 317 14.98 -12.45 3.81
N ALA A 318 16.13 -13.04 3.62
CA ALA A 318 16.25 -14.45 3.27
C ALA A 318 15.84 -15.38 4.43
N GLU A 319 15.34 -16.56 4.09
CA GLU A 319 15.03 -17.59 5.08
C GLU A 319 16.26 -17.98 5.89
N GLY A 320 16.05 -18.25 7.18
CA GLY A 320 17.13 -18.61 8.10
C GLY A 320 17.98 -17.42 8.60
N HIS A 321 17.72 -16.19 8.14
CA HIS A 321 18.47 -15.01 8.51
C HIS A 321 17.63 -14.04 9.37
N SER A 322 18.12 -13.73 10.59
CA SER A 322 17.51 -12.71 11.47
C SER A 322 18.62 -11.97 12.23
N GLY A 323 18.60 -10.65 12.20
CA GLY A 323 19.61 -9.80 12.84
C GLY A 323 20.03 -8.62 11.97
N ASP A 324 21.21 -8.08 12.21
CA ASP A 324 21.73 -6.91 11.49
C ASP A 324 21.87 -7.20 10.00
N VAL A 325 21.27 -6.33 9.19
CA VAL A 325 21.12 -6.57 7.75
C VAL A 325 22.43 -6.42 6.98
N VAL A 326 22.62 -7.32 6.02
CA VAL A 326 23.62 -7.22 4.95
C VAL A 326 22.93 -7.44 3.61
N TYR A 327 23.26 -6.61 2.62
CA TYR A 327 22.82 -6.77 1.24
C TYR A 327 23.99 -7.31 0.41
N GLU A 328 24.02 -8.63 0.21
CA GLU A 328 25.07 -9.26 -0.61
C GLU A 328 24.86 -8.94 -2.09
N ASN A 329 25.95 -8.67 -2.78
CA ASN A 329 26.05 -8.45 -4.22
C ASN A 329 25.25 -7.24 -4.76
N ILE A 330 24.82 -6.31 -3.89
CA ILE A 330 24.05 -5.15 -4.34
C ILE A 330 24.89 -4.25 -5.28
N GLU A 331 26.20 -4.17 -5.06
CA GLU A 331 27.12 -3.43 -5.90
C GLU A 331 27.19 -3.95 -7.34
N THR A 332 26.92 -5.23 -7.56
CA THR A 332 26.91 -5.84 -8.89
C THR A 332 25.87 -5.23 -9.80
N ILE A 333 24.66 -4.96 -9.27
CA ILE A 333 23.56 -4.43 -10.07
C ILE A 333 23.67 -2.93 -10.33
N LEU A 334 24.50 -2.19 -9.58
CA LEU A 334 24.66 -0.74 -9.76
C LEU A 334 25.26 -0.36 -11.13
N GLY A 335 25.93 -1.30 -11.78
CA GLY A 335 26.45 -1.12 -13.13
C GLY A 335 25.46 -1.49 -14.25
N TRP A 336 24.28 -1.98 -13.93
CA TRP A 336 23.31 -2.44 -14.93
C TRP A 336 22.41 -1.29 -15.41
N ASN A 337 22.19 -1.23 -16.72
CA ASN A 337 21.39 -0.17 -17.32
C ASN A 337 19.92 -0.24 -16.89
N GLY A 338 19.37 0.89 -16.44
CA GLY A 338 17.98 1.01 -16.04
C GLY A 338 17.64 0.34 -14.70
N VAL A 339 18.62 -0.09 -13.92
CA VAL A 339 18.44 -0.75 -12.62
C VAL A 339 18.72 0.22 -11.49
N THR A 340 17.74 0.43 -10.61
CA THR A 340 17.83 1.37 -9.48
C THR A 340 17.40 0.70 -8.19
N PRO A 341 18.30 0.43 -7.23
CA PRO A 341 17.94 -0.09 -5.92
C PRO A 341 17.49 1.00 -4.95
N HIS A 342 16.47 0.68 -4.15
CA HIS A 342 15.96 1.48 -3.05
C HIS A 342 16.07 0.72 -1.74
N ILE A 343 17.02 1.10 -0.90
CA ILE A 343 17.23 0.50 0.43
C ILE A 343 16.37 1.24 1.44
N TYR A 344 15.54 0.51 2.17
CA TYR A 344 14.58 1.13 3.10
C TYR A 344 15.23 1.70 4.36
N GLY A 345 16.40 1.17 4.77
CA GLY A 345 17.13 1.67 5.94
C GLY A 345 16.72 1.00 7.25
N LYS A 346 16.03 -0.13 7.20
CA LYS A 346 15.77 -0.96 8.38
C LYS A 346 17.06 -1.65 8.81
N LYS A 347 17.44 -1.52 10.09
CA LYS A 347 18.72 -2.06 10.58
C LYS A 347 18.76 -3.58 10.68
N GLN A 348 17.60 -4.19 10.98
CA GLN A 348 17.52 -5.64 11.15
C GLN A 348 16.63 -6.27 10.10
N THR A 349 17.05 -7.40 9.60
CA THR A 349 16.27 -8.28 8.72
C THR A 349 15.67 -9.46 9.48
N ARG A 350 14.69 -10.08 8.89
CA ARG A 350 14.11 -11.40 9.26
C ARG A 350 13.46 -11.99 8.02
N PRO A 351 13.17 -13.29 7.98
CA PRO A 351 12.54 -13.92 6.83
C PRO A 351 11.35 -13.14 6.29
N PHE A 352 11.33 -12.91 4.98
CA PHE A 352 10.29 -12.20 4.23
C PHE A 352 10.02 -10.73 4.63
N ARG A 353 10.83 -10.14 5.52
CA ARG A 353 10.71 -8.70 5.81
C ARG A 353 11.12 -7.89 4.59
N LYS A 354 10.25 -7.00 4.10
CA LYS A 354 10.57 -6.04 3.02
C LYS A 354 11.67 -5.10 3.48
N MET A 355 12.84 -5.18 2.86
CA MET A 355 14.06 -4.46 3.23
C MET A 355 14.47 -3.42 2.18
N GLY A 356 13.93 -3.53 0.97
CA GLY A 356 14.18 -2.66 -0.17
C GLY A 356 13.36 -3.10 -1.36
N HIS A 357 13.59 -2.42 -2.47
CA HIS A 357 13.16 -2.89 -3.80
C HIS A 357 14.17 -2.45 -4.85
N VAL A 358 14.10 -3.05 -6.02
CA VAL A 358 14.85 -2.62 -7.20
C VAL A 358 13.85 -2.34 -8.30
N THR A 359 13.94 -1.18 -8.93
CA THR A 359 13.19 -0.86 -10.14
C THR A 359 14.07 -1.10 -11.36
N ILE A 360 13.52 -1.79 -12.36
CA ILE A 360 14.08 -1.98 -13.68
C ILE A 360 13.23 -1.16 -14.66
N ALA A 361 13.80 -0.14 -15.27
CA ALA A 361 13.18 0.70 -16.28
C ALA A 361 13.81 0.39 -17.65
N ASN A 362 13.02 -0.11 -18.61
CA ASN A 362 13.51 -0.52 -19.94
C ASN A 362 12.42 -0.33 -20.99
N GLU A 363 12.79 0.06 -22.21
CA GLU A 363 11.84 0.19 -23.32
C GLU A 363 11.22 -1.15 -23.75
N ASN A 364 11.94 -2.25 -23.54
CA ASN A 364 11.51 -3.60 -23.85
C ASN A 364 11.11 -4.37 -22.59
N MET A 365 9.82 -4.73 -22.47
CA MET A 365 9.26 -5.47 -21.34
C MET A 365 9.93 -6.85 -21.14
N ALA A 366 10.22 -7.57 -22.21
CA ALA A 366 10.85 -8.90 -22.08
C ALA A 366 12.27 -8.78 -21.52
N GLU A 367 13.01 -7.75 -21.93
CA GLU A 367 14.34 -7.47 -21.39
C GLU A 367 14.26 -6.98 -19.92
N ALA A 368 13.29 -6.12 -19.60
CA ALA A 368 13.04 -5.72 -18.21
C ALA A 368 12.79 -6.96 -17.32
N ARG A 369 11.99 -7.91 -17.81
CA ARG A 369 11.70 -9.16 -17.09
C ARG A 369 12.94 -10.03 -16.88
N ARG A 370 13.74 -10.20 -17.92
CA ARG A 370 15.00 -10.94 -17.83
C ARG A 370 15.95 -10.34 -16.78
N ILE A 371 16.10 -9.00 -16.82
CA ILE A 371 16.93 -8.28 -15.85
C ILE A 371 16.37 -8.42 -14.42
N ALA A 372 15.04 -8.34 -14.26
CA ALA A 372 14.40 -8.48 -12.95
C ALA A 372 14.66 -9.86 -12.32
N GLU A 373 14.64 -10.93 -13.11
CA GLU A 373 15.01 -12.27 -12.66
C GLU A 373 16.49 -12.38 -12.28
N GLU A 374 17.38 -11.75 -13.05
CA GLU A 374 18.80 -11.68 -12.71
C GLU A 374 19.05 -10.90 -11.42
N VAL A 375 18.37 -9.76 -11.21
CA VAL A 375 18.43 -8.98 -9.96
C VAL A 375 18.04 -9.85 -8.78
N LYS A 376 16.90 -10.55 -8.88
CA LYS A 376 16.42 -11.44 -7.82
C LYS A 376 17.42 -12.54 -7.48
N ASN A 377 18.08 -13.13 -8.49
CA ASN A 377 19.04 -14.20 -8.31
C ASN A 377 20.42 -13.71 -7.84
N THR A 378 20.71 -12.42 -8.00
CA THR A 378 22.01 -11.81 -7.65
C THR A 378 22.04 -11.31 -6.21
N ILE A 379 20.98 -10.57 -5.80
CA ILE A 379 20.96 -9.93 -4.48
C ILE A 379 20.38 -10.88 -3.44
N ARG A 380 21.05 -10.95 -2.28
CA ARG A 380 20.52 -11.61 -1.10
C ARG A 380 20.51 -10.65 0.09
N VAL A 381 19.41 -10.64 0.82
CA VAL A 381 19.29 -9.85 2.06
C VAL A 381 19.42 -10.81 3.24
N ILE A 382 20.57 -10.80 3.88
CA ILE A 382 20.92 -11.72 4.95
C ILE A 382 21.20 -10.99 6.27
N SER A 383 21.40 -11.71 7.34
CA SER A 383 21.96 -11.19 8.60
C SER A 383 23.46 -11.47 8.68
N LYS A 384 24.17 -10.61 9.43
CA LYS A 384 25.55 -10.87 9.86
C LYS A 384 25.64 -12.15 10.65
#